data_cce2d3b540a663b6a657e790ea9ac037
#
_entry.id   cce2d3b540a663b6a657e790ea9ac037
#
_cell.length_a   1.000
_cell.length_b   1.000
_cell.length_c   1.000
_cell.angle_alpha   90.00
_cell.angle_beta   90.00
_cell.angle_gamma   90.00
#
_symmetry.space_group_name_H-M   'P 1'
#
loop_
_entity.id
_entity.type
_entity.pdbx_description
1 polymer ?
#
loop_
_entity_poly.entity_id
_entity_poly.type
_entity_poly.pdbx_seq_one_letter_code
_entity_poly.pdbx_strand_id
1 'polypeptide(L)'
;MEIRDRYAPSPTGNQHIGSVRTALFNYLFACSSGGKFILRLEDTDQTRCEEKYVKNLYDTFDWLGFHWDEGPDVGGPSAPYIQSQRTELYQKHAEELVKKDRGYYCFCSAERLEKVRKEREASHSSESGYDRFCRNIPREEAARRAKAGEAHTIRLKIPLGEETPEGKAESVTKFYDHIVGNIEWKNEDVNPDPVLLKSDGFPTYHLANVVDDHFMGITHILRAQEWLPSVPLHVIMYHSFGWEPPAFCHLPMVMGQDGKKLSKRHGSTGIDEFRKQGCLPEALINYIALVGCSYEEGKDIYTLEELAQRFSLEKLAKAPAIFDYKKLEWFNGQYIRRKTNTELAALSLPLAIEQGLFGSTSQKPDPVQETLYIAAMHLVKERAVFLTEIPGKLRYLFSEPALPQKEEFFPKKADAAETLELLKKARTITASLAEAPSDEEAESQVKSFAEKEGIKLGDFMMPLRVAITGERVSPPLFGSLRLLGSEKALARVDRALEALGKS
;
A
#
# COMPACT_ATOMS: atom_id res chain seq x y z
N MET A 1 26.44 6.74 16.48
CA MET A 1 25.09 7.39 16.62
C MET A 1 24.05 6.37 16.23
N GLU A 2 23.01 6.17 17.05
CA GLU A 2 21.91 5.28 16.72
C GLU A 2 21.14 5.84 15.52
N ILE A 3 20.83 5.01 14.54
CA ILE A 3 20.00 5.41 13.40
C ILE A 3 18.56 5.63 13.89
N ARG A 4 17.99 6.77 13.54
CA ARG A 4 16.60 7.11 13.86
C ARG A 4 15.94 7.64 12.61
N ASP A 5 14.92 6.95 12.17
CA ASP A 5 14.17 7.24 10.96
C ASP A 5 12.67 7.36 11.28
N ARG A 6 11.90 8.03 10.43
CA ARG A 6 10.50 8.28 10.73
C ARG A 6 9.59 8.22 9.51
N TYR A 7 8.41 7.68 9.72
CA TYR A 7 7.24 7.91 8.88
C TYR A 7 6.38 9.02 9.50
N ALA A 8 6.14 10.08 8.74
CA ALA A 8 5.49 11.30 9.26
C ALA A 8 4.28 11.70 8.39
N PRO A 9 3.17 10.93 8.45
CA PRO A 9 1.99 11.20 7.63
C PRO A 9 1.12 12.32 8.21
N SER A 10 0.52 13.11 7.30
CA SER A 10 -0.64 13.94 7.64
C SER A 10 -1.92 13.09 7.53
N PRO A 11 -2.78 13.04 8.56
CA PRO A 11 -4.00 12.22 8.54
C PRO A 11 -5.12 12.88 7.74
N THR A 12 -4.91 13.05 6.42
CA THR A 12 -5.81 13.72 5.47
C THR A 12 -6.37 12.80 4.39
N GLY A 13 -6.09 11.50 4.47
CA GLY A 13 -6.54 10.48 3.53
C GLY A 13 -6.14 9.06 3.95
N ASN A 14 -6.77 8.06 3.32
CA ASN A 14 -6.44 6.66 3.55
C ASN A 14 -5.05 6.29 3.02
N GLN A 15 -4.47 5.26 3.62
CA GLN A 15 -3.16 4.74 3.22
C GLN A 15 -3.22 4.15 1.80
N HIS A 16 -2.19 4.39 1.03
CA HIS A 16 -2.05 3.93 -0.34
C HIS A 16 -0.63 3.35 -0.60
N ILE A 17 -0.45 2.70 -1.73
CA ILE A 17 0.83 2.05 -2.10
C ILE A 17 2.04 2.97 -1.91
N GLY A 18 1.95 4.23 -2.33
CA GLY A 18 3.08 5.18 -2.20
C GLY A 18 3.42 5.51 -0.75
N SER A 19 2.42 5.72 0.12
CA SER A 19 2.62 6.01 1.54
C SER A 19 3.16 4.78 2.28
N VAL A 20 2.59 3.60 2.02
CA VAL A 20 3.04 2.35 2.64
C VAL A 20 4.44 1.97 2.18
N ARG A 21 4.79 2.17 0.89
CA ARG A 21 6.17 1.95 0.41
C ARG A 21 7.17 2.84 1.16
N THR A 22 6.83 4.11 1.34
CA THR A 22 7.68 5.03 2.10
C THR A 22 7.85 4.55 3.55
N ALA A 23 6.76 4.20 4.22
CA ALA A 23 6.79 3.69 5.59
C ALA A 23 7.59 2.38 5.70
N LEU A 24 7.37 1.45 4.77
CA LEU A 24 8.09 0.18 4.72
C LEU A 24 9.60 0.38 4.56
N PHE A 25 10.05 1.28 3.68
CA PHE A 25 11.47 1.52 3.49
C PHE A 25 12.12 2.20 4.71
N ASN A 26 11.40 3.09 5.41
CA ASN A 26 11.85 3.62 6.70
C ASN A 26 11.99 2.48 7.74
N TYR A 27 10.97 1.63 7.88
CA TYR A 27 11.00 0.48 8.77
C TYR A 27 12.17 -0.47 8.46
N LEU A 28 12.32 -0.86 7.18
CA LEU A 28 13.39 -1.76 6.75
C LEU A 28 14.78 -1.16 6.99
N PHE A 29 14.95 0.15 6.77
CA PHE A 29 16.20 0.84 7.01
C PHE A 29 16.54 0.91 8.50
N ALA A 30 15.59 1.25 9.35
CA ALA A 30 15.76 1.23 10.80
C ALA A 30 16.15 -0.17 11.29
N CYS A 31 15.42 -1.21 10.87
CA CYS A 31 15.72 -2.59 11.24
C CYS A 31 17.11 -3.05 10.77
N SER A 32 17.46 -2.79 9.49
CA SER A 32 18.75 -3.22 8.93
C SER A 32 19.94 -2.54 9.61
N SER A 33 19.74 -1.35 10.15
CA SER A 33 20.74 -0.54 10.82
C SER A 33 20.77 -0.74 12.33
N GLY A 34 19.90 -1.57 12.91
CA GLY A 34 19.74 -1.72 14.35
C GLY A 34 19.27 -0.43 15.05
N GLY A 35 18.55 0.42 14.31
CA GLY A 35 18.06 1.72 14.73
C GLY A 35 16.61 1.72 15.21
N LYS A 36 15.97 2.89 15.17
CA LYS A 36 14.59 3.12 15.60
C LYS A 36 13.72 3.66 14.47
N PHE A 37 12.55 3.05 14.30
CA PHE A 37 11.50 3.52 13.42
C PHE A 37 10.43 4.28 14.20
N ILE A 38 10.13 5.51 13.82
CA ILE A 38 9.28 6.45 14.56
C ILE A 38 8.05 6.78 13.74
N LEU A 39 6.87 6.74 14.35
CA LEU A 39 5.65 7.33 13.77
C LEU A 39 5.42 8.72 14.36
N ARG A 40 5.27 9.74 13.50
CA ARG A 40 4.86 11.10 13.88
C ARG A 40 3.62 11.52 13.09
N LEU A 41 2.55 11.93 13.77
CA LEU A 41 1.36 12.47 13.11
C LEU A 41 1.52 13.98 12.87
N GLU A 42 1.46 14.38 11.59
CA GLU A 42 1.58 15.78 11.15
C GLU A 42 0.20 16.38 10.90
N ASP A 43 -0.46 16.83 11.97
CA ASP A 43 -1.82 17.37 12.01
C ASP A 43 -1.87 18.90 12.16
N THR A 44 -0.86 19.61 11.69
CA THR A 44 -0.81 21.09 11.77
C THR A 44 -1.90 21.80 10.95
N ASP A 45 -2.50 21.13 9.97
CA ASP A 45 -3.69 21.55 9.26
C ASP A 45 -4.93 20.82 9.79
N GLN A 46 -5.43 21.29 10.93
CA GLN A 46 -6.56 20.66 11.62
C GLN A 46 -7.87 20.67 10.82
N THR A 47 -8.00 21.54 9.80
CA THR A 47 -9.21 21.59 8.97
C THR A 47 -9.34 20.37 8.04
N ARG A 48 -8.24 19.68 7.75
CA ARG A 48 -8.17 18.53 6.85
C ARG A 48 -7.92 17.20 7.56
N CYS A 49 -7.55 17.26 8.85
CA CYS A 49 -7.25 16.06 9.63
C CYS A 49 -8.55 15.46 10.16
N GLU A 50 -8.76 14.16 9.94
CA GLU A 50 -9.93 13.44 10.43
C GLU A 50 -9.51 12.16 11.17
N GLU A 51 -10.14 11.87 12.29
CA GLU A 51 -9.87 10.69 13.14
C GLU A 51 -9.97 9.36 12.35
N LYS A 52 -10.89 9.29 11.39
CA LYS A 52 -11.02 8.11 10.53
C LYS A 52 -9.74 7.76 9.76
N TYR A 53 -8.92 8.75 9.38
CA TYR A 53 -7.66 8.53 8.67
C TYR A 53 -6.54 8.08 9.61
N VAL A 54 -6.57 8.55 10.87
CA VAL A 54 -5.68 8.03 11.92
C VAL A 54 -6.01 6.58 12.18
N LYS A 55 -7.30 6.24 12.35
CA LYS A 55 -7.74 4.85 12.49
C LYS A 55 -7.33 3.99 11.30
N ASN A 56 -7.54 4.45 10.07
CA ASN A 56 -7.13 3.72 8.87
C ASN A 56 -5.63 3.48 8.83
N LEU A 57 -4.83 4.43 9.28
CA LEU A 57 -3.38 4.26 9.39
C LEU A 57 -3.05 3.10 10.33
N TYR A 58 -3.52 3.09 11.56
CA TYR A 58 -3.27 2.01 12.52
C TYR A 58 -3.76 0.66 12.00
N ASP A 59 -5.03 0.57 11.54
CA ASP A 59 -5.63 -0.64 10.99
C ASP A 59 -4.83 -1.19 9.78
N THR A 60 -4.24 -0.31 8.99
CA THR A 60 -3.39 -0.68 7.84
C THR A 60 -2.08 -1.31 8.29
N PHE A 61 -1.38 -0.69 9.24
CA PHE A 61 -0.08 -1.19 9.70
C PHE A 61 -0.21 -2.45 10.55
N ASP A 62 -1.28 -2.57 11.35
CA ASP A 62 -1.62 -3.80 12.06
C ASP A 62 -1.85 -4.95 11.07
N TRP A 63 -2.60 -4.71 9.99
CA TRP A 63 -2.83 -5.71 8.96
C TRP A 63 -1.56 -6.09 8.20
N LEU A 64 -0.67 -5.13 7.94
CA LEU A 64 0.61 -5.35 7.26
C LEU A 64 1.65 -6.03 8.17
N GLY A 65 1.49 -5.92 9.49
CA GLY A 65 2.33 -6.63 10.47
C GLY A 65 3.70 -6.00 10.70
N PHE A 66 3.86 -4.68 10.48
CA PHE A 66 5.05 -3.96 10.92
C PHE A 66 4.68 -2.67 11.66
N HIS A 67 5.45 -2.36 12.71
CA HIS A 67 5.13 -1.33 13.68
C HIS A 67 6.35 -0.45 13.94
N TRP A 68 6.12 0.67 14.60
CA TRP A 68 7.12 1.62 15.03
C TRP A 68 7.58 1.36 16.46
N ASP A 69 8.81 1.77 16.77
CA ASP A 69 9.38 1.69 18.11
C ASP A 69 8.88 2.83 19.02
N GLU A 70 8.61 4.00 18.42
CA GLU A 70 8.12 5.20 19.09
C GLU A 70 6.98 5.83 18.29
N GLY A 71 5.96 6.31 18.97
CA GLY A 71 4.81 6.91 18.30
C GLY A 71 3.70 7.38 19.24
N PRO A 72 2.59 7.89 18.71
CA PRO A 72 1.50 8.45 19.50
C PRO A 72 0.85 7.45 20.46
N ASP A 73 0.80 6.17 20.08
CA ASP A 73 0.15 5.07 20.80
C ASP A 73 1.11 4.31 21.72
N VAL A 74 2.38 4.15 21.30
CA VAL A 74 3.39 3.41 22.08
C VAL A 74 4.25 4.33 22.95
N GLY A 75 4.18 5.65 22.74
CA GLY A 75 5.00 6.63 23.48
C GLY A 75 6.45 6.63 23.03
N GLY A 76 7.34 7.11 23.91
CA GLY A 76 8.77 7.20 23.69
C GLY A 76 9.40 8.44 24.31
N PRO A 77 10.74 8.60 24.25
CA PRO A 77 11.47 9.67 24.95
C PRO A 77 11.19 11.07 24.39
N SER A 78 10.69 11.18 23.16
CA SER A 78 10.43 12.45 22.47
C SER A 78 8.95 12.81 22.41
N ALA A 79 8.10 12.13 23.20
CA ALA A 79 6.67 12.41 23.24
C ALA A 79 6.38 13.89 23.57
N PRO A 80 5.22 14.42 23.06
CA PRO A 80 4.22 13.78 22.24
C PRO A 80 4.65 13.66 20.76
N TYR A 81 4.13 12.63 20.04
CA TYR A 81 4.41 12.40 18.63
C TYR A 81 3.27 12.89 17.69
N ILE A 82 2.48 13.84 18.19
CA ILE A 82 1.40 14.52 17.45
C ILE A 82 1.74 16.01 17.41
N GLN A 83 1.84 16.58 16.22
CA GLN A 83 2.35 17.95 16.06
C GLN A 83 1.47 19.02 16.72
N SER A 84 0.16 18.89 16.67
CA SER A 84 -0.75 19.84 17.36
C SER A 84 -0.53 19.93 18.88
N GLN A 85 0.07 18.91 19.50
CA GLN A 85 0.38 18.88 20.92
C GLN A 85 1.75 19.49 21.26
N ARG A 86 2.48 20.03 20.27
CA ARG A 86 3.85 20.56 20.42
C ARG A 86 3.95 22.05 20.05
N THR A 87 2.83 22.75 19.97
CA THR A 87 2.77 24.14 19.49
C THR A 87 3.70 25.10 20.24
N GLU A 88 3.84 24.96 21.56
CA GLU A 88 4.75 25.78 22.38
C GLU A 88 6.23 25.61 21.95
N LEU A 89 6.62 24.39 21.57
CA LEU A 89 7.96 24.12 21.07
C LEU A 89 8.23 24.89 19.76
N TYR A 90 7.26 24.90 18.85
CA TYR A 90 7.42 25.59 17.57
C TYR A 90 7.41 27.10 17.72
N GLN A 91 6.55 27.65 18.59
CA GLN A 91 6.50 29.08 18.92
C GLN A 91 7.84 29.55 19.48
N LYS A 92 8.38 28.81 20.47
CA LYS A 92 9.69 29.09 21.07
C LYS A 92 10.80 29.16 20.02
N HIS A 93 10.84 28.22 19.07
CA HIS A 93 11.88 28.16 18.06
C HIS A 93 11.68 29.18 16.92
N ALA A 94 10.43 29.52 16.56
CA ALA A 94 10.16 30.63 15.67
C ALA A 94 10.69 31.96 16.24
N GLU A 95 10.43 32.22 17.53
CA GLU A 95 10.96 33.39 18.24
C GLU A 95 12.50 33.37 18.36
N GLU A 96 13.09 32.18 18.49
CA GLU A 96 14.56 32.03 18.49
C GLU A 96 15.16 32.50 17.17
N LEU A 97 14.56 32.14 16.02
CA LEU A 97 14.99 32.62 14.71
C LEU A 97 14.91 34.15 14.60
N VAL A 98 13.86 34.77 15.14
CA VAL A 98 13.75 36.24 15.20
C VAL A 98 14.90 36.84 16.06
N LYS A 99 15.20 36.21 17.21
CA LYS A 99 16.32 36.64 18.08
C LYS A 99 17.69 36.51 17.41
N LYS A 100 17.88 35.52 16.58
CA LYS A 100 19.12 35.29 15.80
C LYS A 100 19.19 36.09 14.49
N ASP A 101 18.25 36.96 14.20
CA ASP A 101 18.10 37.67 12.91
C ASP A 101 18.03 36.74 11.70
N ARG A 102 17.51 35.52 11.91
CA ARG A 102 17.24 34.51 10.88
C ARG A 102 15.74 34.41 10.56
N GLY A 103 14.91 35.11 11.29
CA GLY A 103 13.47 35.28 11.09
C GLY A 103 13.04 36.71 11.40
N TYR A 104 11.83 37.07 11.03
CA TYR A 104 11.26 38.38 11.33
C TYR A 104 9.73 38.35 11.39
N TYR A 105 9.18 39.33 12.13
CA TYR A 105 7.72 39.52 12.18
C TYR A 105 7.19 40.15 10.90
N CYS A 106 6.15 39.59 10.33
CA CYS A 106 5.48 40.10 9.16
C CYS A 106 4.05 40.52 9.50
N PHE A 107 3.74 41.79 9.33
CA PHE A 107 2.45 42.42 9.63
C PHE A 107 1.57 42.61 8.38
N CYS A 108 1.86 41.95 7.27
CA CYS A 108 1.06 42.04 6.07
C CYS A 108 -0.28 41.38 6.26
N SER A 109 -1.38 42.09 5.94
CA SER A 109 -2.70 41.50 5.88
C SER A 109 -2.89 40.58 4.68
N ALA A 110 -3.90 39.70 4.75
CA ALA A 110 -4.23 38.80 3.65
C ALA A 110 -4.59 39.58 2.36
N GLU A 111 -5.31 40.70 2.51
CA GLU A 111 -5.72 41.57 1.39
C GLU A 111 -4.51 42.17 0.69
N ARG A 112 -3.50 42.63 1.47
CA ARG A 112 -2.24 43.14 0.90
C ARG A 112 -1.50 42.07 0.12
N LEU A 113 -1.36 40.87 0.71
CA LEU A 113 -0.66 39.76 0.06
C LEU A 113 -1.36 39.34 -1.24
N GLU A 114 -2.69 39.30 -1.23
CA GLU A 114 -3.49 38.96 -2.41
C GLU A 114 -3.37 40.05 -3.49
N LYS A 115 -3.32 41.34 -3.11
CA LYS A 115 -3.08 42.45 -4.03
C LYS A 115 -1.71 42.30 -4.72
N VAL A 116 -0.64 42.06 -3.97
CA VAL A 116 0.71 41.86 -4.53
C VAL A 116 0.73 40.66 -5.48
N ARG A 117 0.08 39.56 -5.13
CA ARG A 117 -0.04 38.38 -5.99
C ARG A 117 -0.68 38.73 -7.33
N LYS A 118 -1.82 39.42 -7.32
CA LYS A 118 -2.53 39.84 -8.53
C LYS A 118 -1.75 40.82 -9.39
N GLU A 119 -1.05 41.77 -8.77
CA GLU A 119 -0.20 42.75 -9.48
C GLU A 119 0.96 42.05 -10.21
N ARG A 120 1.61 41.07 -9.58
CA ARG A 120 2.66 40.26 -10.18
C ARG A 120 2.15 39.36 -11.30
N GLU A 121 1.02 38.72 -11.13
CA GLU A 121 0.35 37.95 -12.17
C GLU A 121 0.01 38.82 -13.39
N ALA A 122 -0.59 40.00 -13.15
CA ALA A 122 -0.95 40.93 -14.23
C ALA A 122 0.26 41.51 -15.00
N SER A 123 1.37 41.72 -14.33
CA SER A 123 2.61 42.23 -14.94
C SER A 123 3.49 41.15 -15.56
N HIS A 124 3.07 39.85 -15.50
CA HIS A 124 3.89 38.72 -15.91
C HIS A 124 5.30 38.74 -15.28
N SER A 125 5.40 39.22 -14.04
CA SER A 125 6.65 39.28 -13.31
C SER A 125 7.30 37.92 -13.19
N SER A 126 8.60 37.81 -13.38
CA SER A 126 9.40 36.62 -13.07
C SER A 126 9.49 36.37 -11.56
N GLU A 127 9.25 37.41 -10.74
CA GLU A 127 9.22 37.26 -9.28
C GLU A 127 7.89 36.69 -8.83
N SER A 128 7.93 35.59 -8.08
CA SER A 128 6.76 34.96 -7.47
C SER A 128 6.78 35.04 -5.95
N GLY A 129 5.65 34.84 -5.32
CA GLY A 129 5.54 34.74 -3.84
C GLY A 129 5.57 36.08 -3.12
N TYR A 130 6.13 36.10 -1.91
CA TYR A 130 6.14 37.26 -1.03
C TYR A 130 7.18 38.30 -1.45
N ASP A 131 6.81 39.60 -1.38
CA ASP A 131 7.67 40.73 -1.79
C ASP A 131 8.66 41.22 -0.73
N ARG A 132 8.79 40.50 0.39
CA ARG A 132 9.69 40.80 1.52
C ARG A 132 9.48 42.19 2.17
N PHE A 133 8.29 42.74 2.04
CA PHE A 133 7.95 44.10 2.51
C PHE A 133 8.33 44.34 3.98
N CYS A 134 8.07 43.40 4.88
CA CYS A 134 8.38 43.54 6.31
C CYS A 134 9.80 43.13 6.69
N ARG A 135 10.61 42.62 5.75
CA ARG A 135 11.96 42.10 6.02
C ARG A 135 12.90 43.14 6.61
N ASN A 136 12.73 44.40 6.23
CA ASN A 136 13.62 45.53 6.59
C ASN A 136 13.04 46.40 7.71
N ILE A 137 11.92 46.06 8.33
CA ILE A 137 11.43 46.77 9.51
C ILE A 137 12.49 46.62 10.62
N PRO A 138 12.90 47.75 11.27
CA PRO A 138 13.85 47.68 12.38
C PRO A 138 13.38 46.72 13.45
N ARG A 139 14.26 45.85 13.91
CA ARG A 139 13.95 44.74 14.81
C ARG A 139 13.26 45.16 16.10
N GLU A 140 13.71 46.30 16.69
CA GLU A 140 13.12 46.88 17.90
C GLU A 140 11.69 47.36 17.66
N GLU A 141 11.41 47.94 16.51
CA GLU A 141 10.10 48.37 16.08
C GLU A 141 9.18 47.17 15.89
N ALA A 142 9.63 46.17 15.12
CA ALA A 142 8.88 44.94 14.88
C ALA A 142 8.55 44.22 16.20
N ALA A 143 9.52 44.09 17.11
CA ALA A 143 9.30 43.49 18.44
C ALA A 143 8.32 44.29 19.28
N ARG A 144 8.37 45.62 19.23
CA ARG A 144 7.42 46.50 19.95
C ARG A 144 5.99 46.30 19.41
N ARG A 145 5.81 46.24 18.12
CA ARG A 145 4.51 46.02 17.47
C ARG A 145 3.92 44.66 17.82
N ALA A 146 4.74 43.61 17.74
CA ALA A 146 4.35 42.25 18.11
C ALA A 146 3.94 42.17 19.58
N LYS A 147 4.74 42.79 20.49
CA LYS A 147 4.44 42.86 21.94
C LYS A 147 3.18 43.67 22.22
N ALA A 148 2.84 44.65 21.41
CA ALA A 148 1.60 45.40 21.52
C ALA A 148 0.35 44.63 21.05
N GLY A 149 0.50 43.39 20.60
CA GLY A 149 -0.59 42.52 20.17
C GLY A 149 -1.02 42.75 18.71
N GLU A 150 -0.21 43.45 17.90
CA GLU A 150 -0.51 43.58 16.46
C GLU A 150 -0.43 42.20 15.79
N ALA A 151 -1.46 41.87 15.01
CA ALA A 151 -1.53 40.59 14.30
C ALA A 151 -0.34 40.42 13.35
N HIS A 152 0.38 39.34 13.49
CA HIS A 152 1.59 39.08 12.71
C HIS A 152 1.81 37.59 12.49
N THR A 153 2.66 37.29 11.52
CA THR A 153 3.25 35.95 11.29
C THR A 153 4.76 36.04 11.48
N ILE A 154 5.44 34.92 11.70
CA ILE A 154 6.91 34.87 11.68
C ILE A 154 7.34 34.24 10.36
N ARG A 155 8.23 34.90 9.65
CA ARG A 155 8.82 34.42 8.39
C ARG A 155 10.29 34.10 8.54
N LEU A 156 10.76 33.11 7.78
CA LEU A 156 12.18 32.82 7.64
C LEU A 156 12.85 33.94 6.80
N LYS A 157 14.06 34.32 7.16
CA LYS A 157 14.87 35.25 6.39
C LYS A 157 15.82 34.44 5.49
N ILE A 158 15.42 34.24 4.22
CA ILE A 158 16.25 33.51 3.26
C ILE A 158 17.52 34.30 2.97
N PRO A 159 18.75 33.74 3.13
CA PRO A 159 19.99 34.41 2.80
C PRO A 159 20.18 34.54 1.28
N LEU A 160 20.50 35.74 0.79
CA LEU A 160 20.59 36.07 -0.64
C LEU A 160 21.96 36.59 -1.05
N GLY A 161 23.01 36.37 -0.26
CA GLY A 161 24.35 36.87 -0.51
C GLY A 161 24.57 38.31 -0.02
N GLU A 162 23.70 38.83 0.83
CA GLU A 162 23.84 40.10 1.50
C GLU A 162 25.03 40.12 2.48
N GLU A 163 25.64 41.31 2.65
CA GLU A 163 26.64 41.51 3.71
C GLU A 163 25.98 41.48 5.10
N THR A 164 26.57 40.76 6.02
CA THR A 164 26.14 40.68 7.41
C THR A 164 27.30 40.96 8.37
N PRO A 165 27.06 41.24 9.67
CA PRO A 165 28.14 41.42 10.63
C PRO A 165 29.09 40.22 10.73
N GLU A 166 28.60 39.01 10.45
CA GLU A 166 29.38 37.76 10.47
C GLU A 166 30.10 37.49 9.13
N GLY A 167 29.88 38.29 8.12
CA GLY A 167 30.42 38.14 6.75
C GLY A 167 29.31 38.05 5.69
N LYS A 168 29.68 37.68 4.48
CA LYS A 168 28.73 37.58 3.38
C LYS A 168 27.82 36.34 3.56
N ALA A 169 26.50 36.55 3.55
CA ALA A 169 25.52 35.47 3.61
C ALA A 169 25.62 34.56 2.37
N GLU A 170 25.32 33.29 2.53
CA GLU A 170 25.27 32.34 1.43
C GLU A 170 24.10 32.63 0.48
N SER A 171 24.34 32.48 -0.81
CA SER A 171 23.33 32.63 -1.87
C SER A 171 22.97 31.31 -2.54
N VAL A 172 23.61 30.21 -2.13
CA VAL A 172 23.43 28.87 -2.68
C VAL A 172 23.38 27.89 -1.50
N THR A 173 22.40 27.05 -1.51
CA THR A 173 22.27 25.94 -0.55
C THR A 173 22.75 24.64 -1.20
N LYS A 174 23.64 23.93 -0.50
CA LYS A 174 24.21 22.65 -0.95
C LYS A 174 23.85 21.55 0.01
N PHE A 175 23.50 20.39 -0.52
CA PHE A 175 23.22 19.19 0.28
C PHE A 175 23.45 17.93 -0.54
N TYR A 176 23.58 16.81 0.14
CA TYR A 176 23.68 15.49 -0.47
C TYR A 176 22.40 14.70 -0.24
N ASP A 177 21.92 14.04 -1.30
CA ASP A 177 20.82 13.08 -1.25
C ASP A 177 21.31 11.71 -1.68
N HIS A 178 20.99 10.66 -0.92
CA HIS A 178 21.47 9.30 -1.18
C HIS A 178 21.06 8.75 -2.55
N ILE A 179 19.97 9.23 -3.13
CA ILE A 179 19.47 8.78 -4.44
C ILE A 179 19.92 9.72 -5.55
N VAL A 180 19.71 11.02 -5.35
CA VAL A 180 19.94 12.04 -6.38
C VAL A 180 21.42 12.45 -6.46
N GLY A 181 22.15 12.38 -5.34
CA GLY A 181 23.54 12.80 -5.23
C GLY A 181 23.69 14.24 -4.73
N ASN A 182 24.78 14.91 -5.11
CA ASN A 182 25.03 16.31 -4.74
C ASN A 182 24.07 17.27 -5.44
N ILE A 183 23.45 18.14 -4.67
CA ILE A 183 22.50 19.14 -5.16
C ILE A 183 22.97 20.52 -4.72
N GLU A 184 22.99 21.45 -5.67
CA GLU A 184 23.19 22.88 -5.42
C GLU A 184 21.92 23.63 -5.85
N TRP A 185 21.38 24.46 -4.97
CA TRP A 185 20.15 25.21 -5.19
C TRP A 185 20.35 26.68 -4.90
N LYS A 186 20.01 27.54 -5.84
CA LYS A 186 20.09 28.99 -5.61
C LYS A 186 19.01 29.41 -4.61
N ASN A 187 19.39 30.19 -3.61
CA ASN A 187 18.46 30.63 -2.58
C ASN A 187 17.38 31.59 -3.12
N GLU A 188 17.64 32.27 -4.24
CA GLU A 188 16.64 33.09 -4.95
C GLU A 188 15.49 32.28 -5.51
N ASP A 189 15.72 30.99 -5.83
CA ASP A 189 14.70 30.04 -6.34
C ASP A 189 13.93 29.34 -5.22
N VAL A 190 14.30 29.54 -3.97
CA VAL A 190 13.55 29.08 -2.80
C VAL A 190 12.35 30.01 -2.58
N ASN A 191 11.22 29.46 -2.08
CA ASN A 191 10.05 30.26 -1.72
C ASN A 191 10.49 31.50 -0.91
N PRO A 192 10.21 32.73 -1.38
CA PRO A 192 10.72 33.94 -0.76
C PRO A 192 10.16 34.14 0.65
N ASP A 193 11.05 34.07 1.64
CA ASP A 193 10.78 34.30 3.05
C ASP A 193 9.45 33.66 3.53
N PRO A 194 9.36 32.32 3.52
CA PRO A 194 8.12 31.62 3.80
C PRO A 194 7.67 31.84 5.26
N VAL A 195 6.36 31.79 5.48
CA VAL A 195 5.79 31.80 6.83
C VAL A 195 6.21 30.52 7.55
N LEU A 196 6.75 30.69 8.75
CA LEU A 196 7.09 29.60 9.68
C LEU A 196 6.01 29.42 10.74
N LEU A 197 5.57 30.54 11.36
CA LEU A 197 4.51 30.56 12.36
C LEU A 197 3.36 31.46 11.85
N LYS A 198 2.17 30.90 11.83
CA LYS A 198 0.94 31.58 11.44
C LYS A 198 0.45 32.54 12.53
N SER A 199 -0.44 33.46 12.19
CA SER A 199 -1.02 34.42 13.14
C SER A 199 -1.89 33.79 14.23
N ASP A 200 -2.36 32.56 14.01
CA ASP A 200 -3.09 31.76 15.00
C ASP A 200 -2.16 31.01 15.97
N GLY A 201 -0.84 31.19 15.83
CA GLY A 201 0.18 30.52 16.65
C GLY A 201 0.53 29.11 16.23
N PHE A 202 -0.10 28.55 15.17
CA PHE A 202 0.27 27.25 14.63
C PHE A 202 1.46 27.35 13.67
N PRO A 203 2.36 26.35 13.66
CA PRO A 203 3.47 26.29 12.73
C PRO A 203 2.97 25.96 11.32
N THR A 204 3.77 26.32 10.33
CA THR A 204 3.67 25.66 9.02
C THR A 204 4.38 24.31 9.04
N TYR A 205 4.09 23.47 8.06
CA TYR A 205 4.75 22.17 7.86
C TYR A 205 6.28 22.27 7.98
N HIS A 206 6.89 23.28 7.33
CA HIS A 206 8.35 23.40 7.28
C HIS A 206 8.99 23.60 8.65
N LEU A 207 8.43 24.47 9.48
CA LEU A 207 8.94 24.69 10.84
C LEU A 207 8.73 23.46 11.71
N ALA A 208 7.52 22.90 11.71
CA ALA A 208 7.20 21.76 12.56
C ALA A 208 8.08 20.54 12.21
N ASN A 209 8.26 20.27 10.90
CA ASN A 209 9.07 19.15 10.43
C ASN A 209 10.53 19.27 10.88
N VAL A 210 11.18 20.43 10.68
CA VAL A 210 12.59 20.64 11.03
C VAL A 210 12.81 20.59 12.54
N VAL A 211 11.94 21.24 13.32
CA VAL A 211 12.04 21.26 14.78
C VAL A 211 11.83 19.85 15.35
N ASP A 212 10.84 19.13 14.86
CA ASP A 212 10.58 17.77 15.34
C ASP A 212 11.69 16.79 14.95
N ASP A 213 12.16 16.82 13.71
CA ASP A 213 13.25 15.96 13.27
C ASP A 213 14.51 16.19 14.13
N HIS A 214 14.80 17.45 14.51
CA HIS A 214 15.90 17.75 15.41
C HIS A 214 15.66 17.19 16.84
N PHE A 215 14.52 17.49 17.47
CA PHE A 215 14.26 17.10 18.86
C PHE A 215 13.91 15.63 19.04
N MET A 216 13.49 14.94 17.96
CA MET A 216 13.33 13.49 17.94
C MET A 216 14.63 12.77 17.57
N GLY A 217 15.71 13.52 17.31
CA GLY A 217 17.02 12.97 16.96
C GLY A 217 17.03 12.20 15.64
N ILE A 218 16.21 12.61 14.68
CA ILE A 218 16.14 11.96 13.36
C ILE A 218 17.48 12.13 12.65
N THR A 219 18.05 11.02 12.23
CA THR A 219 19.34 10.95 11.53
C THR A 219 19.20 10.86 10.03
N HIS A 220 18.11 10.26 9.56
CA HIS A 220 17.81 10.04 8.15
C HIS A 220 16.37 10.41 7.83
N ILE A 221 16.15 11.00 6.64
CA ILE A 221 14.83 11.36 6.13
C ILE A 221 14.59 10.61 4.82
N LEU A 222 13.89 9.49 4.89
CA LEU A 222 13.41 8.77 3.72
C LEU A 222 11.98 9.22 3.41
N ARG A 223 11.76 9.86 2.26
CA ARG A 223 10.42 10.36 1.86
C ARG A 223 10.27 10.41 0.34
N ALA A 224 9.05 10.66 -0.14
CA ALA A 224 8.78 10.74 -1.57
C ALA A 224 9.53 11.91 -2.25
N GLN A 225 10.01 11.68 -3.48
CA GLN A 225 10.79 12.66 -4.27
C GLN A 225 10.04 13.98 -4.51
N GLU A 226 8.72 14.00 -4.43
CA GLU A 226 7.91 15.23 -4.56
C GLU A 226 8.24 16.28 -3.48
N TRP A 227 8.89 15.88 -2.39
CA TRP A 227 9.34 16.77 -1.32
C TRP A 227 10.77 17.31 -1.51
N LEU A 228 11.49 16.86 -2.53
CA LEU A 228 12.84 17.31 -2.82
C LEU A 228 12.96 18.85 -2.95
N PRO A 229 12.02 19.57 -3.59
CA PRO A 229 12.07 21.03 -3.67
C PRO A 229 11.96 21.75 -2.32
N SER A 230 11.54 21.08 -1.26
CA SER A 230 11.49 21.65 0.09
C SER A 230 12.81 21.53 0.86
N VAL A 231 13.74 20.69 0.40
CA VAL A 231 15.01 20.44 1.12
C VAL A 231 15.87 21.68 1.26
N PRO A 232 16.08 22.54 0.23
CA PRO A 232 16.88 23.75 0.38
C PRO A 232 16.37 24.63 1.52
N LEU A 233 15.04 24.78 1.63
CA LEU A 233 14.40 25.52 2.72
C LEU A 233 14.68 24.89 4.09
N HIS A 234 14.60 23.57 4.19
CA HIS A 234 14.87 22.86 5.43
C HIS A 234 16.35 23.00 5.84
N VAL A 235 17.28 22.85 4.90
CA VAL A 235 18.72 23.03 5.16
C VAL A 235 19.02 24.45 5.63
N ILE A 236 18.45 25.47 5.00
CA ILE A 236 18.56 26.87 5.45
C ILE A 236 18.04 27.01 6.89
N MET A 237 16.93 26.37 7.24
CA MET A 237 16.42 26.40 8.63
C MET A 237 17.35 25.72 9.62
N TYR A 238 17.86 24.51 9.30
CA TYR A 238 18.83 23.83 10.16
C TYR A 238 20.04 24.74 10.44
N HIS A 239 20.65 25.32 9.39
CA HIS A 239 21.76 26.25 9.54
C HIS A 239 21.37 27.52 10.31
N SER A 240 20.15 28.05 10.11
CA SER A 240 19.65 29.23 10.84
C SER A 240 19.51 28.95 12.35
N PHE A 241 19.21 27.73 12.74
CA PHE A 241 19.22 27.29 14.13
C PHE A 241 20.62 26.99 14.65
N GLY A 242 21.59 26.75 13.77
CA GLY A 242 22.93 26.25 14.13
C GLY A 242 22.93 24.74 14.33
N TRP A 243 21.99 24.02 13.67
CA TRP A 243 21.86 22.57 13.73
C TRP A 243 22.42 21.94 12.44
N GLU A 244 22.94 20.72 12.59
CA GLU A 244 23.30 19.89 11.45
C GLU A 244 22.05 19.24 10.85
N PRO A 245 21.84 19.28 9.53
CA PRO A 245 20.72 18.59 8.89
C PRO A 245 20.93 17.08 8.91
N PRO A 246 19.85 16.27 8.99
CA PRO A 246 19.92 14.81 8.81
C PRO A 246 20.29 14.45 7.36
N ALA A 247 20.64 13.18 7.15
CA ALA A 247 20.85 12.64 5.82
C ALA A 247 19.53 12.54 5.04
N PHE A 248 19.54 12.92 3.77
CA PHE A 248 18.34 12.90 2.90
C PHE A 248 18.35 11.73 1.93
N CYS A 249 17.19 11.13 1.73
CA CYS A 249 16.96 10.06 0.76
C CYS A 249 15.57 10.22 0.14
N HIS A 250 15.48 10.78 -1.06
CA HIS A 250 14.23 11.03 -1.75
C HIS A 250 13.88 9.89 -2.70
N LEU A 251 12.94 9.06 -2.28
CA LEU A 251 12.48 7.87 -2.99
C LEU A 251 11.78 8.25 -4.31
N PRO A 252 12.19 7.67 -5.44
CA PRO A 252 11.53 7.90 -6.73
C PRO A 252 10.06 7.53 -6.69
N MET A 253 9.26 8.22 -7.49
CA MET A 253 7.82 7.99 -7.57
C MET A 253 7.50 6.57 -8.05
N VAL A 254 6.36 6.06 -7.58
CA VAL A 254 5.75 4.86 -8.15
C VAL A 254 4.85 5.27 -9.32
N MET A 255 5.09 4.66 -10.48
CA MET A 255 4.42 4.98 -11.73
C MET A 255 3.46 3.87 -12.12
N GLY A 256 2.42 4.20 -12.87
CA GLY A 256 1.62 3.24 -13.60
C GLY A 256 2.35 2.76 -14.87
N GLN A 257 1.77 1.77 -15.55
CA GLN A 257 2.33 1.24 -16.81
C GLN A 257 2.37 2.28 -17.95
N ASP A 258 1.56 3.34 -17.85
CA ASP A 258 1.55 4.47 -18.80
C ASP A 258 2.66 5.51 -18.54
N GLY A 259 3.56 5.24 -17.59
CA GLY A 259 4.64 6.14 -17.22
C GLY A 259 4.20 7.40 -16.47
N LYS A 260 2.97 7.47 -15.97
CA LYS A 260 2.47 8.57 -15.13
C LYS A 260 2.40 8.14 -13.66
N LYS A 261 2.39 9.10 -12.74
CA LYS A 261 2.27 8.83 -11.30
C LYS A 261 1.09 7.89 -11.04
N LEU A 262 1.34 6.81 -10.27
CA LEU A 262 0.31 5.84 -9.90
C LEU A 262 -0.90 6.54 -9.27
N SER A 263 -2.09 6.25 -9.77
CA SER A 263 -3.33 6.88 -9.31
C SER A 263 -4.51 5.94 -9.53
N LYS A 264 -5.67 6.25 -8.97
CA LYS A 264 -6.90 5.43 -9.06
C LYS A 264 -7.33 5.05 -10.50
N ARG A 265 -6.95 5.82 -11.52
CA ARG A 265 -7.23 5.49 -12.93
C ARG A 265 -6.46 4.26 -13.44
N HIS A 266 -5.39 3.86 -12.75
CA HIS A 266 -4.58 2.69 -13.11
C HIS A 266 -5.07 1.41 -12.43
N GLY A 267 -6.03 1.52 -11.49
CA GLY A 267 -6.55 0.44 -10.66
C GLY A 267 -6.54 0.81 -9.18
N SER A 268 -6.71 -0.18 -8.33
CA SER A 268 -6.67 -0.01 -6.88
C SER A 268 -5.32 0.55 -6.42
N THR A 269 -5.34 1.60 -5.62
CA THR A 269 -4.13 2.18 -5.03
C THR A 269 -4.20 2.23 -3.51
N GLY A 270 -5.41 2.18 -2.94
CA GLY A 270 -5.66 2.14 -1.50
C GLY A 270 -5.40 0.75 -0.93
N ILE A 271 -4.80 0.68 0.24
CA ILE A 271 -4.49 -0.60 0.90
C ILE A 271 -5.76 -1.39 1.23
N ASP A 272 -6.82 -0.71 1.67
CA ASP A 272 -8.11 -1.34 1.96
C ASP A 272 -8.71 -2.06 0.74
N GLU A 273 -8.45 -1.55 -0.47
CA GLU A 273 -8.94 -2.17 -1.71
C GLU A 273 -8.24 -3.50 -1.97
N PHE A 274 -6.93 -3.59 -1.75
CA PHE A 274 -6.17 -4.84 -1.87
C PHE A 274 -6.60 -5.86 -0.80
N ARG A 275 -6.81 -5.41 0.43
CA ARG A 275 -7.32 -6.24 1.52
C ARG A 275 -8.71 -6.81 1.18
N LYS A 276 -9.62 -5.99 0.65
CA LYS A 276 -10.95 -6.41 0.20
C LYS A 276 -10.92 -7.38 -0.97
N GLN A 277 -9.94 -7.26 -1.86
CA GLN A 277 -9.72 -8.23 -2.94
C GLN A 277 -9.18 -9.57 -2.44
N GLY A 278 -8.77 -9.66 -1.17
CA GLY A 278 -8.20 -10.87 -0.59
C GLY A 278 -6.71 -11.03 -0.90
N CYS A 279 -5.99 -9.93 -1.06
CA CYS A 279 -4.54 -9.92 -1.07
C CYS A 279 -4.02 -10.27 0.32
N LEU A 280 -2.97 -11.09 0.39
CA LEU A 280 -2.29 -11.41 1.64
C LEU A 280 -1.32 -10.28 2.01
N PRO A 281 -1.25 -9.86 3.28
CA PRO A 281 -0.38 -8.75 3.69
C PRO A 281 1.10 -9.03 3.39
N GLU A 282 1.59 -10.23 3.64
CA GLU A 282 2.97 -10.63 3.35
C GLU A 282 3.29 -10.60 1.85
N ALA A 283 2.32 -10.91 0.99
CA ALA A 283 2.50 -10.81 -0.45
C ALA A 283 2.61 -9.34 -0.90
N LEU A 284 1.76 -8.48 -0.35
CA LEU A 284 1.76 -7.06 -0.65
C LEU A 284 3.06 -6.40 -0.17
N ILE A 285 3.50 -6.69 1.06
CA ILE A 285 4.77 -6.19 1.60
C ILE A 285 5.95 -6.62 0.75
N ASN A 286 6.05 -7.91 0.45
CA ASN A 286 7.16 -8.41 -0.36
C ASN A 286 7.19 -7.72 -1.72
N TYR A 287 6.04 -7.62 -2.38
CA TYR A 287 5.97 -6.96 -3.67
C TYR A 287 6.34 -5.47 -3.59
N ILE A 288 5.77 -4.72 -2.62
CA ILE A 288 6.08 -3.30 -2.42
C ILE A 288 7.57 -3.10 -2.13
N ALA A 289 8.19 -3.97 -1.33
CA ALA A 289 9.62 -3.90 -1.03
C ALA A 289 10.50 -4.01 -2.27
N LEU A 290 10.04 -4.75 -3.30
CA LEU A 290 10.74 -4.88 -4.58
C LEU A 290 10.43 -3.76 -5.59
N VAL A 291 9.45 -2.89 -5.29
CA VAL A 291 9.14 -1.75 -6.16
C VAL A 291 10.19 -0.66 -5.98
N GLY A 292 11.23 -0.71 -6.81
CA GLY A 292 12.35 0.24 -6.79
C GLY A 292 13.43 -0.09 -5.76
N CYS A 293 13.56 -1.35 -5.36
CA CYS A 293 14.69 -1.86 -4.59
C CYS A 293 15.04 -3.27 -5.08
N SER A 294 16.33 -3.58 -5.16
CA SER A 294 16.83 -4.90 -5.58
C SER A 294 17.59 -5.55 -4.43
N TYR A 295 17.26 -6.82 -4.10
CA TYR A 295 17.85 -7.52 -2.96
C TYR A 295 18.87 -8.56 -3.41
N GLU A 296 18.44 -9.63 -4.08
CA GLU A 296 19.28 -10.74 -4.50
C GLU A 296 18.82 -11.23 -5.88
N GLU A 297 19.77 -11.51 -6.78
CA GLU A 297 19.44 -11.96 -8.13
C GLU A 297 18.77 -13.34 -8.10
N GLY A 298 17.67 -13.48 -8.83
CA GLY A 298 16.95 -14.77 -8.95
C GLY A 298 16.06 -15.11 -7.73
N LYS A 299 15.99 -14.26 -6.71
CA LYS A 299 15.08 -14.45 -5.58
C LYS A 299 14.05 -13.34 -5.54
N ASP A 300 12.76 -13.70 -5.58
CA ASP A 300 11.63 -12.75 -5.51
C ASP A 300 10.87 -12.83 -4.17
N ILE A 301 10.84 -14.00 -3.52
CA ILE A 301 10.02 -14.22 -2.32
C ILE A 301 10.86 -14.11 -1.06
N TYR A 302 10.48 -13.16 -0.20
CA TYR A 302 11.15 -12.84 1.06
C TYR A 302 10.15 -12.71 2.19
N THR A 303 10.52 -13.13 3.40
CA THR A 303 9.81 -12.69 4.60
C THR A 303 10.14 -11.23 4.94
N LEU A 304 9.36 -10.61 5.82
CA LEU A 304 9.64 -9.25 6.28
C LEU A 304 11.00 -9.16 6.98
N GLU A 305 11.36 -10.17 7.76
CA GLU A 305 12.65 -10.27 8.46
C GLU A 305 13.81 -10.39 7.46
N GLU A 306 13.65 -11.21 6.41
CA GLU A 306 14.66 -11.33 5.34
C GLU A 306 14.85 -10.02 4.59
N LEU A 307 13.77 -9.28 4.33
CA LEU A 307 13.83 -7.95 3.73
C LEU A 307 14.57 -6.97 4.64
N ALA A 308 14.23 -6.94 5.93
CA ALA A 308 14.86 -6.10 6.93
C ALA A 308 16.37 -6.35 7.05
N GLN A 309 16.80 -7.62 7.07
CA GLN A 309 18.22 -7.97 7.13
C GLN A 309 19.02 -7.57 5.89
N ARG A 310 18.37 -7.47 4.74
CA ARG A 310 19.03 -7.25 3.43
C ARG A 310 18.88 -5.85 2.90
N PHE A 311 18.04 -5.03 3.51
CA PHE A 311 17.81 -3.66 3.03
C PHE A 311 19.05 -2.79 3.21
N SER A 312 19.34 -1.96 2.21
CA SER A 312 20.28 -0.84 2.33
C SER A 312 19.91 0.27 1.34
N LEU A 313 20.34 1.51 1.61
CA LEU A 313 20.03 2.66 0.76
C LEU A 313 20.64 2.54 -0.63
N GLU A 314 21.78 1.85 -0.76
CA GLU A 314 22.51 1.64 -2.02
C GLU A 314 21.74 0.73 -3.00
N LYS A 315 20.81 -0.09 -2.47
CA LYS A 315 19.95 -0.97 -3.28
C LYS A 315 18.74 -0.29 -3.87
N LEU A 316 18.49 0.94 -3.45
CA LEU A 316 17.37 1.74 -3.97
C LEU A 316 17.66 2.18 -5.40
N ALA A 317 16.69 1.95 -6.28
CA ALA A 317 16.76 2.41 -7.67
C ALA A 317 16.68 3.94 -7.74
N LYS A 318 17.49 4.55 -8.64
CA LYS A 318 17.43 6.00 -8.91
C LYS A 318 16.28 6.39 -9.84
N ALA A 319 15.82 5.44 -10.65
CA ALA A 319 14.72 5.64 -11.58
C ALA A 319 13.36 5.36 -10.93
N PRO A 320 12.28 6.00 -11.38
CA PRO A 320 10.91 5.65 -10.98
C PRO A 320 10.61 4.17 -11.21
N ALA A 321 9.90 3.55 -10.27
CA ALA A 321 9.50 2.16 -10.36
C ALA A 321 8.06 2.04 -10.88
N ILE A 322 7.81 1.05 -11.75
CA ILE A 322 6.48 0.77 -12.28
C ILE A 322 5.76 -0.22 -11.36
N PHE A 323 4.54 0.10 -10.97
CA PHE A 323 3.67 -0.82 -10.25
C PHE A 323 2.93 -1.71 -11.26
N ASP A 324 3.18 -3.01 -11.20
CA ASP A 324 2.58 -4.02 -12.06
C ASP A 324 1.59 -4.90 -11.27
N TYR A 325 0.30 -4.75 -11.56
CA TYR A 325 -0.77 -5.53 -10.91
C TYR A 325 -0.65 -7.02 -11.16
N LYS A 326 -0.25 -7.44 -12.37
CA LYS A 326 -0.06 -8.86 -12.70
C LYS A 326 1.09 -9.48 -11.90
N LYS A 327 2.14 -8.70 -11.66
CA LYS A 327 3.23 -9.13 -10.80
C LYS A 327 2.76 -9.29 -9.35
N LEU A 328 1.95 -8.36 -8.84
CA LEU A 328 1.32 -8.51 -7.52
C LEU A 328 0.43 -9.76 -7.44
N GLU A 329 -0.41 -10.01 -8.46
CA GLU A 329 -1.23 -11.23 -8.55
C GLU A 329 -0.37 -12.49 -8.47
N TRP A 330 0.74 -12.51 -9.20
CA TRP A 330 1.70 -13.62 -9.14
C TRP A 330 2.26 -13.80 -7.72
N PHE A 331 2.70 -12.70 -7.07
CA PHE A 331 3.16 -12.75 -5.68
C PHE A 331 2.10 -13.33 -4.75
N ASN A 332 0.88 -12.81 -4.84
CA ASN A 332 -0.21 -13.25 -3.98
C ASN A 332 -0.51 -14.75 -4.17
N GLY A 333 -0.56 -15.22 -5.40
CA GLY A 333 -0.69 -16.65 -5.72
C GLY A 333 0.45 -17.49 -5.15
N GLN A 334 1.71 -16.99 -5.19
CA GLN A 334 2.84 -17.70 -4.57
C GLN A 334 2.69 -17.85 -3.05
N TYR A 335 2.22 -16.82 -2.37
CA TYR A 335 1.98 -16.86 -0.93
C TYR A 335 0.77 -17.75 -0.57
N ILE A 336 -0.31 -17.72 -1.35
CA ILE A 336 -1.46 -18.64 -1.18
C ILE A 336 -1.00 -20.10 -1.29
N ARG A 337 -0.18 -20.44 -2.29
CA ARG A 337 0.35 -21.81 -2.48
C ARG A 337 1.20 -22.31 -1.32
N ARG A 338 1.84 -21.42 -0.58
CA ARG A 338 2.70 -21.76 0.58
C ARG A 338 1.89 -22.00 1.86
N LYS A 339 0.64 -21.56 1.95
CA LYS A 339 -0.20 -21.79 3.12
C LYS A 339 -0.58 -23.26 3.22
N THR A 340 -0.69 -23.79 4.42
CA THR A 340 -1.35 -25.07 4.68
C THR A 340 -2.84 -24.96 4.35
N ASN A 341 -3.52 -26.09 4.17
CA ASN A 341 -4.97 -26.09 3.94
C ASN A 341 -5.73 -25.43 5.11
N THR A 342 -5.30 -25.70 6.34
CA THR A 342 -5.93 -25.11 7.54
C THR A 342 -5.75 -23.59 7.60
N GLU A 343 -4.54 -23.10 7.33
CA GLU A 343 -4.27 -21.64 7.28
C GLU A 343 -5.09 -20.96 6.17
N LEU A 344 -5.11 -21.57 4.98
CA LEU A 344 -5.82 -21.00 3.84
C LEU A 344 -7.35 -20.99 4.10
N ALA A 345 -7.87 -22.05 4.70
CA ALA A 345 -9.27 -22.11 5.11
C ALA A 345 -9.58 -21.02 6.15
N ALA A 346 -8.76 -20.87 7.19
CA ALA A 346 -8.96 -19.83 8.20
C ALA A 346 -8.95 -18.41 7.61
N LEU A 347 -8.02 -18.12 6.71
CA LEU A 347 -7.91 -16.83 6.04
C LEU A 347 -9.09 -16.51 5.10
N SER A 348 -9.63 -17.53 4.43
CA SER A 348 -10.75 -17.35 3.47
C SER A 348 -12.13 -17.57 4.11
N LEU A 349 -12.22 -18.12 5.32
CA LEU A 349 -13.49 -18.41 6.00
C LEU A 349 -14.42 -17.19 6.19
N PRO A 350 -13.91 -16.00 6.60
CA PRO A 350 -14.77 -14.81 6.71
C PRO A 350 -15.42 -14.45 5.37
N LEU A 351 -14.68 -14.57 4.26
CA LEU A 351 -15.16 -14.31 2.91
C LEU A 351 -16.19 -15.38 2.46
N ALA A 352 -15.96 -16.62 2.85
CA ALA A 352 -16.92 -17.72 2.57
C ALA A 352 -18.26 -17.51 3.28
N ILE A 353 -18.22 -17.03 4.51
CA ILE A 353 -19.42 -16.67 5.29
C ILE A 353 -20.13 -15.48 4.64
N GLU A 354 -19.41 -14.43 4.33
CA GLU A 354 -19.94 -13.20 3.69
C GLU A 354 -20.59 -13.51 2.33
N GLN A 355 -20.00 -14.41 1.55
CA GLN A 355 -20.53 -14.85 0.25
C GLN A 355 -21.65 -15.91 0.38
N GLY A 356 -22.07 -16.28 1.59
CA GLY A 356 -23.14 -17.24 1.84
C GLY A 356 -22.84 -18.67 1.35
N LEU A 357 -21.58 -19.09 1.45
CA LEU A 357 -21.16 -20.43 0.99
C LEU A 357 -21.87 -21.55 1.75
N PHE A 358 -22.16 -21.36 3.04
CA PHE A 358 -22.72 -22.35 3.93
C PHE A 358 -24.26 -22.26 4.10
N GLY A 359 -24.90 -21.43 3.25
CA GLY A 359 -26.36 -21.21 3.30
C GLY A 359 -26.70 -19.72 3.11
N SER A 360 -26.91 -18.98 4.19
CA SER A 360 -27.14 -17.54 4.16
C SER A 360 -25.85 -16.75 4.43
N THR A 361 -25.82 -15.48 4.04
CA THR A 361 -24.81 -14.54 4.49
C THR A 361 -24.83 -14.46 6.02
N SER A 362 -23.67 -14.55 6.66
CA SER A 362 -23.49 -14.63 8.12
C SER A 362 -23.66 -16.03 8.75
N GLN A 363 -24.07 -17.04 8.01
CA GLN A 363 -24.13 -18.42 8.52
C GLN A 363 -22.72 -19.01 8.60
N LYS A 364 -22.32 -19.40 9.81
CA LYS A 364 -21.08 -20.15 10.03
C LYS A 364 -21.24 -21.61 9.58
N PRO A 365 -20.17 -22.27 9.14
CA PRO A 365 -20.20 -23.69 8.83
C PRO A 365 -20.50 -24.51 10.09
N ASP A 366 -21.20 -25.62 9.92
CA ASP A 366 -21.22 -26.70 10.91
C ASP A 366 -19.87 -27.47 10.86
N PRO A 367 -19.61 -28.38 11.83
CA PRO A 367 -18.32 -29.10 11.87
C PRO A 367 -18.05 -29.98 10.63
N VAL A 368 -19.07 -30.48 9.95
CA VAL A 368 -18.93 -31.29 8.73
C VAL A 368 -18.56 -30.37 7.56
N GLN A 369 -19.24 -29.23 7.42
CA GLN A 369 -18.97 -28.22 6.43
C GLN A 369 -17.57 -27.64 6.63
N GLU A 370 -17.14 -27.36 7.85
CA GLU A 370 -15.80 -26.85 8.15
C GLU A 370 -14.72 -27.86 7.76
N THR A 371 -14.90 -29.14 8.11
CA THR A 371 -13.99 -30.23 7.74
C THR A 371 -13.88 -30.32 6.20
N LEU A 372 -15.02 -30.30 5.52
CA LEU A 372 -15.04 -30.29 4.04
C LEU A 372 -14.37 -29.07 3.44
N TYR A 373 -14.57 -27.88 4.03
CA TYR A 373 -13.97 -26.64 3.55
C TYR A 373 -12.44 -26.68 3.66
N ILE A 374 -11.90 -27.13 4.78
CA ILE A 374 -10.45 -27.33 4.98
C ILE A 374 -9.90 -28.35 3.96
N ALA A 375 -10.58 -29.48 3.82
CA ALA A 375 -10.19 -30.54 2.89
C ALA A 375 -10.20 -30.04 1.43
N ALA A 376 -11.14 -29.15 1.06
CA ALA A 376 -11.26 -28.63 -0.30
C ALA A 376 -10.19 -27.61 -0.70
N MET A 377 -9.40 -27.06 0.24
CA MET A 377 -8.39 -26.05 -0.06
C MET A 377 -7.36 -26.52 -1.08
N HIS A 378 -6.97 -27.81 -1.06
CA HIS A 378 -6.02 -28.34 -2.04
C HIS A 378 -6.52 -28.26 -3.50
N LEU A 379 -7.84 -28.24 -3.71
CA LEU A 379 -8.44 -28.16 -5.05
C LEU A 379 -8.27 -26.78 -5.70
N VAL A 380 -8.16 -25.73 -4.88
CA VAL A 380 -8.14 -24.33 -5.37
C VAL A 380 -6.80 -23.64 -5.18
N LYS A 381 -5.99 -24.11 -4.25
CA LYS A 381 -4.71 -23.51 -3.83
C LYS A 381 -3.77 -23.19 -4.98
N GLU A 382 -3.62 -24.09 -5.96
CA GLU A 382 -2.72 -23.90 -7.10
C GLU A 382 -3.18 -22.84 -8.10
N ARG A 383 -4.49 -22.53 -8.12
CA ARG A 383 -5.11 -21.65 -9.11
C ARG A 383 -5.70 -20.37 -8.53
N ALA A 384 -5.83 -20.28 -7.22
CA ALA A 384 -6.31 -19.08 -6.57
C ALA A 384 -5.25 -17.98 -6.62
N VAL A 385 -5.66 -16.80 -7.04
CA VAL A 385 -4.84 -15.59 -7.05
C VAL A 385 -5.19 -14.70 -5.89
N PHE A 386 -6.47 -14.63 -5.52
CA PHE A 386 -6.98 -13.89 -4.37
C PHE A 386 -7.86 -14.76 -3.48
N LEU A 387 -7.90 -14.47 -2.18
CA LEU A 387 -8.74 -15.21 -1.23
C LEU A 387 -10.24 -15.13 -1.57
N THR A 388 -10.68 -14.02 -2.16
CA THR A 388 -12.08 -13.80 -2.57
C THR A 388 -12.58 -14.77 -3.64
N GLU A 389 -11.68 -15.40 -4.40
CA GLU A 389 -12.04 -16.37 -5.44
C GLU A 389 -12.37 -17.74 -4.88
N ILE A 390 -11.84 -18.06 -3.69
CA ILE A 390 -11.91 -19.41 -3.11
C ILE A 390 -13.35 -19.88 -2.88
N PRO A 391 -14.22 -19.08 -2.21
CA PRO A 391 -15.59 -19.53 -1.94
C PRO A 391 -16.40 -19.83 -3.20
N GLY A 392 -16.25 -18.96 -4.22
CA GLY A 392 -16.92 -19.14 -5.52
C GLY A 392 -16.52 -20.44 -6.18
N LYS A 393 -15.19 -20.72 -6.22
CA LYS A 393 -14.64 -21.94 -6.85
C LYS A 393 -15.06 -23.24 -6.13
N LEU A 394 -15.45 -23.16 -4.84
CA LEU A 394 -15.85 -24.32 -4.03
C LEU A 394 -17.36 -24.44 -3.84
N ARG A 395 -18.16 -23.50 -4.34
CA ARG A 395 -19.62 -23.45 -4.10
C ARG A 395 -20.33 -24.77 -4.42
N TYR A 396 -19.93 -25.45 -5.50
CA TYR A 396 -20.52 -26.72 -5.91
C TYR A 396 -20.36 -27.86 -4.88
N LEU A 397 -19.42 -27.75 -3.93
CA LEU A 397 -19.29 -28.74 -2.85
C LEU A 397 -20.33 -28.56 -1.74
N PHE A 398 -20.84 -27.33 -1.57
CA PHE A 398 -21.74 -26.94 -0.45
C PHE A 398 -23.18 -26.72 -0.89
N SER A 399 -23.44 -26.54 -2.15
CA SER A 399 -24.77 -26.39 -2.71
C SER A 399 -24.90 -27.13 -4.04
N GLU A 400 -26.11 -27.45 -4.41
CA GLU A 400 -26.38 -28.07 -5.71
C GLU A 400 -26.17 -27.03 -6.81
N PRO A 401 -25.23 -27.26 -7.77
CA PRO A 401 -24.99 -26.31 -8.85
C PRO A 401 -26.18 -26.25 -9.80
N ALA A 402 -26.50 -25.04 -10.29
CA ALA A 402 -27.42 -24.91 -11.40
C ALA A 402 -26.82 -25.61 -12.63
N LEU A 403 -27.67 -26.34 -13.36
CA LEU A 403 -27.24 -26.88 -14.65
C LEU A 403 -27.19 -25.74 -15.66
N PRO A 404 -26.06 -25.57 -16.39
CA PRO A 404 -25.98 -24.59 -17.45
C PRO A 404 -26.80 -25.00 -18.68
N GLN A 405 -26.78 -24.17 -19.74
CA GLN A 405 -27.41 -24.50 -21.01
C GLN A 405 -26.81 -25.79 -21.59
N LYS A 406 -27.59 -26.51 -22.42
CA LYS A 406 -27.18 -27.83 -22.95
C LYS A 406 -25.86 -27.78 -23.72
N GLU A 407 -25.61 -26.68 -24.42
CA GLU A 407 -24.41 -26.44 -25.23
C GLU A 407 -23.12 -26.40 -24.39
N GLU A 408 -23.23 -26.05 -23.12
CA GLU A 408 -22.09 -26.05 -22.20
C GLU A 408 -21.55 -27.45 -21.86
N PHE A 409 -22.36 -28.47 -22.06
CA PHE A 409 -21.95 -29.87 -21.93
C PHE A 409 -21.19 -30.39 -23.15
N PHE A 410 -21.34 -29.74 -24.31
CA PHE A 410 -20.84 -30.30 -25.56
C PHE A 410 -19.34 -30.19 -25.68
N PRO A 411 -18.61 -31.29 -25.88
CA PRO A 411 -17.24 -31.26 -26.37
C PRO A 411 -17.16 -30.58 -27.74
N LYS A 412 -15.98 -30.08 -28.15
CA LYS A 412 -15.81 -29.26 -29.36
C LYS A 412 -16.35 -29.88 -30.66
N LYS A 413 -16.51 -31.22 -30.70
CA LYS A 413 -16.89 -31.94 -31.93
C LYS A 413 -18.10 -32.85 -31.73
N ALA A 414 -18.75 -32.81 -30.57
CA ALA A 414 -19.89 -33.65 -30.27
C ALA A 414 -21.20 -32.84 -30.31
N ASP A 415 -22.26 -33.44 -30.77
CA ASP A 415 -23.62 -32.90 -30.69
C ASP A 415 -24.33 -33.35 -29.39
N ALA A 416 -25.62 -33.03 -29.29
CA ALA A 416 -26.41 -33.36 -28.10
C ALA A 416 -26.57 -34.87 -27.88
N ALA A 417 -26.76 -35.64 -28.95
CA ALA A 417 -26.94 -37.08 -28.87
C ALA A 417 -25.64 -37.78 -28.50
N GLU A 418 -24.54 -37.40 -29.12
CA GLU A 418 -23.19 -37.90 -28.78
C GLU A 418 -22.80 -37.55 -27.33
N THR A 419 -23.10 -36.32 -26.91
CA THR A 419 -22.82 -35.88 -25.53
C THR A 419 -23.63 -36.68 -24.49
N LEU A 420 -24.90 -36.94 -24.79
CA LEU A 420 -25.75 -37.79 -23.93
C LEU A 420 -25.16 -39.21 -23.78
N GLU A 421 -24.70 -39.83 -24.86
CA GLU A 421 -24.08 -41.17 -24.82
C GLU A 421 -22.73 -41.12 -24.04
N LEU A 422 -21.92 -40.11 -24.22
CA LEU A 422 -20.70 -39.91 -23.47
C LEU A 422 -20.99 -39.80 -21.94
N LEU A 423 -22.02 -39.05 -21.57
CA LEU A 423 -22.38 -38.88 -20.16
C LEU A 423 -23.00 -40.19 -19.58
N LYS A 424 -23.78 -40.98 -20.35
CA LYS A 424 -24.21 -42.31 -19.92
C LYS A 424 -23.03 -43.23 -19.61
N LYS A 425 -22.02 -43.22 -20.50
CA LYS A 425 -20.79 -43.99 -20.25
C LYS A 425 -20.04 -43.46 -19.05
N ALA A 426 -19.93 -42.12 -18.84
CA ALA A 426 -19.31 -41.54 -17.66
C ALA A 426 -19.98 -41.98 -16.37
N ARG A 427 -21.31 -42.06 -16.36
CA ARG A 427 -22.07 -42.51 -15.21
C ARG A 427 -21.60 -43.87 -14.66
N THR A 428 -21.24 -44.81 -15.58
CA THR A 428 -20.86 -46.17 -15.18
C THR A 428 -19.58 -46.24 -14.34
N ILE A 429 -18.70 -45.29 -14.48
CA ILE A 429 -17.45 -45.25 -13.70
C ILE A 429 -17.41 -44.15 -12.63
N THR A 430 -18.43 -43.28 -12.57
CA THR A 430 -18.43 -42.13 -11.64
C THR A 430 -18.24 -42.56 -10.20
N ALA A 431 -18.89 -43.66 -9.75
CA ALA A 431 -18.75 -44.16 -8.40
C ALA A 431 -17.31 -44.60 -8.10
N SER A 432 -16.68 -45.38 -8.99
CA SER A 432 -15.32 -45.85 -8.78
C SER A 432 -14.29 -44.70 -8.81
N LEU A 433 -14.55 -43.66 -9.60
CA LEU A 433 -13.72 -42.47 -9.60
C LEU A 433 -13.84 -41.68 -8.30
N ALA A 434 -15.03 -41.60 -7.71
CA ALA A 434 -15.27 -40.94 -6.43
C ALA A 434 -14.67 -41.72 -5.23
N GLU A 435 -14.49 -43.02 -5.36
CA GLU A 435 -13.90 -43.91 -4.37
C GLU A 435 -12.41 -44.19 -4.58
N ALA A 436 -11.85 -43.71 -5.69
CA ALA A 436 -10.42 -43.86 -5.99
C ALA A 436 -9.54 -43.23 -4.90
N PRO A 437 -8.49 -43.94 -4.42
CA PRO A 437 -7.68 -43.46 -3.30
C PRO A 437 -6.83 -42.27 -3.62
N SER A 438 -6.51 -42.02 -4.91
CA SER A 438 -5.70 -40.89 -5.38
C SER A 438 -6.16 -40.40 -6.74
N ASP A 439 -5.65 -39.22 -7.16
CA ASP A 439 -5.89 -38.65 -8.49
C ASP A 439 -5.23 -39.51 -9.56
N GLU A 440 -4.06 -40.08 -9.30
CA GLU A 440 -3.34 -40.97 -10.21
C GLU A 440 -4.13 -42.25 -10.49
N GLU A 441 -4.72 -42.84 -9.46
CA GLU A 441 -5.54 -44.04 -9.64
C GLU A 441 -6.83 -43.74 -10.41
N ALA A 442 -7.50 -42.61 -10.10
CA ALA A 442 -8.67 -42.17 -10.85
C ALA A 442 -8.33 -41.88 -12.32
N GLU A 443 -7.18 -41.27 -12.58
CA GLU A 443 -6.71 -40.99 -13.95
C GLU A 443 -6.41 -42.30 -14.70
N SER A 444 -5.80 -43.28 -14.05
CA SER A 444 -5.53 -44.61 -14.63
C SER A 444 -6.84 -45.34 -14.98
N GLN A 445 -7.84 -45.32 -14.10
CA GLN A 445 -9.15 -45.91 -14.34
C GLN A 445 -9.84 -45.24 -15.56
N VAL A 446 -9.83 -43.91 -15.63
CA VAL A 446 -10.44 -43.18 -16.73
C VAL A 446 -9.73 -43.47 -18.06
N LYS A 447 -8.38 -43.51 -18.07
CA LYS A 447 -7.61 -43.82 -19.29
C LYS A 447 -7.95 -45.21 -19.81
N SER A 448 -7.91 -46.23 -18.92
CA SER A 448 -8.24 -47.62 -19.30
C SER A 448 -9.69 -47.76 -19.78
N PHE A 449 -10.62 -47.03 -19.15
CA PHE A 449 -12.01 -47.01 -19.59
C PHE A 449 -12.17 -46.38 -20.98
N ALA A 450 -11.54 -45.20 -21.17
CA ALA A 450 -11.63 -44.51 -22.46
C ALA A 450 -11.04 -45.33 -23.64
N GLU A 451 -9.92 -46.02 -23.40
CA GLU A 451 -9.32 -46.95 -24.37
C GLU A 451 -10.25 -48.10 -24.70
N LYS A 452 -10.85 -48.74 -23.69
CA LYS A 452 -11.80 -49.87 -23.85
C LYS A 452 -13.03 -49.44 -24.64
N GLU A 453 -13.55 -48.25 -24.40
CA GLU A 453 -14.75 -47.71 -25.03
C GLU A 453 -14.49 -47.04 -26.36
N GLY A 454 -13.22 -46.86 -26.77
CA GLY A 454 -12.82 -46.19 -28.00
C GLY A 454 -13.17 -44.71 -28.04
N ILE A 455 -13.16 -44.02 -26.89
CA ILE A 455 -13.52 -42.61 -26.73
C ILE A 455 -12.31 -41.75 -26.37
N LYS A 456 -12.34 -40.48 -26.79
CA LYS A 456 -11.30 -39.54 -26.43
C LYS A 456 -11.49 -39.07 -25.00
N LEU A 457 -10.45 -39.12 -24.20
CA LEU A 457 -10.47 -38.71 -22.81
C LEU A 457 -11.07 -37.32 -22.57
N GLY A 458 -10.67 -36.32 -23.39
CA GLY A 458 -11.16 -34.94 -23.26
C GLY A 458 -12.66 -34.79 -23.53
N ASP A 459 -13.17 -35.54 -24.53
CA ASP A 459 -14.59 -35.51 -24.90
C ASP A 459 -15.47 -36.20 -23.85
N PHE A 460 -14.93 -37.20 -23.16
CA PHE A 460 -15.58 -37.90 -22.08
C PHE A 460 -15.58 -37.10 -20.75
N MET A 461 -14.48 -36.49 -20.41
CA MET A 461 -14.30 -35.78 -19.11
C MET A 461 -15.07 -34.46 -19.06
N MET A 462 -15.33 -33.81 -20.18
CA MET A 462 -15.97 -32.50 -20.25
C MET A 462 -17.44 -32.55 -19.76
N PRO A 463 -18.35 -33.37 -20.30
CA PRO A 463 -19.72 -33.44 -19.83
C PRO A 463 -19.82 -33.91 -18.38
N LEU A 464 -18.93 -34.82 -17.93
CA LEU A 464 -18.85 -35.23 -16.53
C LEU A 464 -18.49 -34.04 -15.61
N ARG A 465 -17.50 -33.25 -15.98
CA ARG A 465 -17.11 -32.04 -15.24
C ARG A 465 -18.28 -31.07 -15.07
N VAL A 466 -18.97 -30.77 -16.17
CA VAL A 466 -20.13 -29.87 -16.16
C VAL A 466 -21.28 -30.45 -15.32
N ALA A 467 -21.53 -31.74 -15.39
CA ALA A 467 -22.54 -32.41 -14.56
C ALA A 467 -22.24 -32.30 -13.06
N ILE A 468 -20.97 -32.41 -12.67
CA ILE A 468 -20.54 -32.39 -11.27
C ILE A 468 -20.48 -30.95 -10.72
N THR A 469 -19.94 -30.01 -11.48
CA THR A 469 -19.58 -28.66 -10.99
C THR A 469 -20.47 -27.54 -11.51
N GLY A 470 -21.23 -27.78 -12.58
CA GLY A 470 -21.99 -26.75 -13.30
C GLY A 470 -21.16 -25.91 -14.28
N GLU A 471 -19.85 -26.16 -14.37
CA GLU A 471 -18.90 -25.30 -15.12
C GLU A 471 -17.94 -26.11 -15.98
N ARG A 472 -17.57 -25.54 -17.14
CA ARG A 472 -16.57 -26.13 -18.07
C ARG A 472 -15.15 -26.05 -17.49
N VAL A 473 -14.87 -25.00 -16.70
CA VAL A 473 -13.60 -24.76 -16.02
C VAL A 473 -13.86 -24.78 -14.51
N SER A 474 -13.31 -25.76 -13.85
CA SER A 474 -13.53 -26.00 -12.42
C SER A 474 -12.24 -26.48 -11.75
N PRO A 475 -12.22 -26.59 -10.42
CA PRO A 475 -11.16 -27.29 -9.70
C PRO A 475 -10.93 -28.72 -10.22
N PRO A 476 -9.86 -29.42 -9.83
CA PRO A 476 -9.55 -30.80 -10.26
C PRO A 476 -10.74 -31.74 -10.05
N LEU A 477 -11.15 -32.43 -11.11
CA LEU A 477 -12.39 -33.20 -11.09
C LEU A 477 -12.34 -34.41 -10.17
N PHE A 478 -11.23 -35.15 -10.15
CA PHE A 478 -11.10 -36.36 -9.32
C PHE A 478 -11.14 -36.03 -7.83
N GLY A 479 -10.37 -35.03 -7.39
CA GLY A 479 -10.44 -34.53 -6.01
C GLY A 479 -11.86 -34.02 -5.66
N SER A 480 -12.55 -33.39 -6.61
CA SER A 480 -13.94 -32.93 -6.42
C SER A 480 -14.91 -34.11 -6.23
N LEU A 481 -14.76 -35.17 -7.03
CA LEU A 481 -15.57 -36.37 -6.91
C LEU A 481 -15.37 -37.06 -5.54
N ARG A 482 -14.12 -37.20 -5.08
CA ARG A 482 -13.82 -37.78 -3.78
C ARG A 482 -14.46 -37.02 -2.62
N LEU A 483 -14.38 -35.68 -2.67
CA LEU A 483 -14.97 -34.82 -1.61
C LEU A 483 -16.51 -34.82 -1.63
N LEU A 484 -17.11 -34.97 -2.82
CA LEU A 484 -18.57 -35.10 -2.97
C LEU A 484 -19.10 -36.46 -2.50
N GLY A 485 -18.32 -37.51 -2.73
CA GLY A 485 -18.73 -38.90 -2.55
C GLY A 485 -19.54 -39.46 -3.72
N SER A 486 -19.58 -40.80 -3.84
CA SER A 486 -20.19 -41.53 -4.95
C SER A 486 -21.70 -41.26 -5.10
N GLU A 487 -22.43 -41.19 -4.00
CA GLU A 487 -23.90 -40.97 -4.01
C GLU A 487 -24.26 -39.61 -4.64
N LYS A 488 -23.69 -38.51 -4.15
CA LYS A 488 -23.96 -37.17 -4.67
C LYS A 488 -23.45 -37.00 -6.11
N ALA A 489 -22.30 -37.58 -6.40
CA ALA A 489 -21.73 -37.53 -7.76
C ALA A 489 -22.65 -38.22 -8.78
N LEU A 490 -23.15 -39.43 -8.47
CA LEU A 490 -24.11 -40.13 -9.32
C LEU A 490 -25.43 -39.36 -9.46
N ALA A 491 -25.98 -38.83 -8.38
CA ALA A 491 -27.22 -38.04 -8.43
C ALA A 491 -27.07 -36.82 -9.39
N ARG A 492 -25.93 -36.16 -9.39
CA ARG A 492 -25.66 -35.02 -10.32
C ARG A 492 -25.56 -35.45 -11.77
N VAL A 493 -24.90 -36.57 -12.01
CA VAL A 493 -24.82 -37.12 -13.38
C VAL A 493 -26.21 -37.53 -13.87
N ASP A 494 -27.04 -38.17 -13.02
CA ASP A 494 -28.41 -38.57 -13.36
C ASP A 494 -29.30 -37.36 -13.67
N ARG A 495 -29.20 -36.28 -12.86
CA ARG A 495 -29.87 -35.01 -13.15
C ARG A 495 -29.45 -34.39 -14.47
N ALA A 496 -28.16 -34.42 -14.80
CA ALA A 496 -27.67 -33.91 -16.08
C ALA A 496 -28.14 -34.75 -17.27
N LEU A 497 -28.20 -36.09 -17.11
CA LEU A 497 -28.76 -36.99 -18.11
C LEU A 497 -30.24 -36.71 -18.41
N GLU A 498 -31.05 -36.48 -17.36
CA GLU A 498 -32.46 -36.11 -17.49
C GLU A 498 -32.62 -34.76 -18.24
N ALA A 499 -31.77 -33.76 -17.90
CA ALA A 499 -31.83 -32.46 -18.53
C ALA A 499 -31.44 -32.48 -20.02
N LEU A 500 -30.44 -33.30 -20.37
CA LEU A 500 -30.01 -33.47 -21.77
C LEU A 500 -30.96 -34.32 -22.59
N GLY A 501 -31.62 -35.31 -21.93
CA GLY A 501 -32.56 -36.21 -22.61
C GLY A 501 -33.95 -35.62 -22.85
N LYS A 502 -34.31 -34.49 -22.27
CA LYS A 502 -35.53 -33.74 -22.55
C LYS A 502 -35.29 -32.91 -23.81
N SER A 503 -35.71 -33.40 -24.96
CA SER A 503 -35.71 -32.72 -26.27
C SER A 503 -36.66 -31.52 -26.30
#